data_0010722180bb50c1281c2eecb59cb633
#
_entry.id   0010722180bb50c1281c2eecb59cb633
#
_cell.length_a   1.000
_cell.length_b   1.000
_cell.length_c   1.000
_cell.angle_alpha   90.00
_cell.angle_beta   90.00
_cell.angle_gamma   90.00
#
_symmetry.space_group_name_H-M   'P 1'
#
loop_
_entity.id
_entity.type
_entity.pdbx_description
1 polymer ?
#
loop_
_entity_poly.entity_id
_entity_poly.type
_entity_poly.pdbx_seq_one_letter_code
_entity_poly.pdbx_strand_id
1 'polypeptide(L)'
;MPDKAIEVARKRSRAQHAWVFSNEVQRVQGDPGPGDTVLVYERKRLLGSAVYNPFSLIRARLYSNADEELDEGFIRRRIEAALQFRRERLPGEEDFRLLYGESDGLPGLVVDKYGRHFVVQAYSVAMDQRLELVAAALRGVFDVQAVIEKDNFRLRDAEGLPRRESVLWGEPEPRITISESGVRYRVDITAGQKTGYYFDHRLTRRKAREAAAGRRSLDVFSYTGSFAINAALGGASWVLAVDASSAAAAIAGENAALNGVGERCRFEVGNAFNFLAELGRSGERFGLVCLDPPAFIKAQRERTGGLRGYRQVNALAMRLLEPGGIFFSSSCSHYLFWQEMLDMLVAAAGDAGRSFTILDRATQGPDHPVLLSMPESEYLRCFVLRVN
;
A
#
# COMPACT_ATOMS: atom_id res chain seq x y z
N MET A 1 38.29 -7.71 12.68
CA MET A 1 36.83 -7.49 12.73
C MET A 1 36.54 -6.28 11.84
N PRO A 2 35.40 -6.21 11.20
CA PRO A 2 35.07 -5.08 10.34
C PRO A 2 35.04 -3.77 11.13
N ASP A 3 35.30 -2.66 10.44
CA ASP A 3 35.38 -1.35 11.06
C ASP A 3 34.07 -0.92 11.76
N LYS A 4 32.91 -1.36 11.23
CA LYS A 4 31.59 -1.08 11.81
C LYS A 4 30.78 -2.39 11.92
N ALA A 5 30.39 -2.72 13.15
CA ALA A 5 29.61 -3.92 13.43
C ALA A 5 28.68 -3.77 14.64
N ILE A 6 27.62 -4.57 14.67
CA ILE A 6 26.77 -4.74 15.85
C ILE A 6 26.65 -6.21 16.23
N GLU A 7 26.67 -6.49 17.52
CA GLU A 7 26.36 -7.80 18.08
C GLU A 7 24.94 -7.78 18.65
N VAL A 8 24.16 -8.80 18.31
CA VAL A 8 22.75 -8.87 18.68
C VAL A 8 22.40 -10.16 19.41
N ALA A 9 21.36 -10.11 20.22
CA ALA A 9 20.68 -11.28 20.77
C ALA A 9 19.22 -11.26 20.35
N ARG A 10 18.87 -12.13 19.43
CA ARG A 10 17.53 -12.18 18.84
C ARG A 10 16.70 -13.32 19.44
N LYS A 11 15.39 -13.08 19.56
CA LYS A 11 14.44 -14.16 19.89
C LYS A 11 14.38 -15.16 18.71
N ARG A 12 14.26 -16.47 19.00
CA ARG A 12 14.18 -17.51 17.98
C ARG A 12 13.08 -17.25 16.92
N SER A 13 11.94 -16.69 17.34
CA SER A 13 10.85 -16.29 16.44
C SER A 13 11.20 -15.17 15.45
N ARG A 14 12.32 -14.47 15.67
CA ARG A 14 12.81 -13.37 14.81
C ARG A 14 14.16 -13.68 14.15
N ALA A 15 14.61 -14.93 14.15
CA ALA A 15 15.93 -15.29 13.65
C ALA A 15 16.20 -14.85 12.20
N GLN A 16 15.17 -14.77 11.37
CA GLN A 16 15.25 -14.35 9.96
C GLN A 16 14.56 -12.99 9.68
N HIS A 17 14.13 -12.27 10.70
CA HIS A 17 13.45 -10.98 10.53
C HIS A 17 14.45 -9.93 10.01
N ALA A 18 14.03 -9.12 9.05
CA ALA A 18 14.92 -8.10 8.47
C ALA A 18 15.25 -6.95 9.44
N TRP A 19 14.43 -6.71 10.47
CA TRP A 19 14.67 -5.67 11.45
C TRP A 19 15.38 -6.20 12.69
N VAL A 20 16.35 -5.41 13.17
CA VAL A 20 16.96 -5.51 14.48
C VAL A 20 16.47 -4.36 15.34
N PHE A 21 15.80 -4.68 16.42
CA PHE A 21 15.28 -3.65 17.33
C PHE A 21 16.34 -3.16 18.32
N SER A 22 16.15 -1.95 18.84
CA SER A 22 17.11 -1.34 19.78
C SER A 22 17.41 -2.21 21.02
N ASN A 23 16.42 -2.93 21.53
CA ASN A 23 16.54 -3.83 22.67
C ASN A 23 17.19 -5.21 22.33
N GLU A 24 17.48 -5.49 21.07
CA GLU A 24 18.18 -6.69 20.63
C GLU A 24 19.68 -6.44 20.46
N VAL A 25 20.12 -5.18 20.40
CA VAL A 25 21.53 -4.81 20.25
C VAL A 25 22.25 -4.92 21.60
N GLN A 26 23.30 -5.74 21.65
CA GLN A 26 24.12 -5.94 22.84
C GLN A 26 25.39 -5.09 22.82
N ARG A 27 26.00 -4.94 21.65
CA ARG A 27 27.24 -4.20 21.47
C ARG A 27 27.28 -3.51 20.11
N VAL A 28 27.83 -2.32 20.07
CA VAL A 28 28.14 -1.56 18.84
C VAL A 28 29.66 -1.37 18.80
N GLN A 29 30.26 -1.57 17.64
CA GLN A 29 31.68 -1.39 17.37
C GLN A 29 31.88 -0.44 16.21
N GLY A 30 32.90 0.44 16.28
CA GLY A 30 33.30 1.33 15.21
C GLY A 30 32.47 2.60 15.07
N ASP A 31 31.64 2.92 16.09
CA ASP A 31 30.81 4.15 16.17
C ASP A 31 30.03 4.50 14.88
N PRO A 32 29.16 3.62 14.38
CA PRO A 32 28.41 3.88 13.16
C PRO A 32 27.39 5.00 13.36
N GLY A 33 27.35 5.93 12.40
CA GLY A 33 26.37 7.00 12.32
C GLY A 33 25.07 6.58 11.63
N PRO A 34 24.06 7.50 11.58
CA PRO A 34 22.81 7.25 10.87
C PRO A 34 23.04 7.01 9.38
N GLY A 35 22.50 5.91 8.85
CA GLY A 35 22.59 5.53 7.42
C GLY A 35 23.85 4.74 7.05
N ASP A 36 24.78 4.56 7.99
CA ASP A 36 25.94 3.70 7.76
C ASP A 36 25.55 2.24 7.57
N THR A 37 26.38 1.54 6.83
CA THR A 37 26.33 0.08 6.73
C THR A 37 27.11 -0.56 7.86
N VAL A 38 26.57 -1.63 8.43
CA VAL A 38 27.18 -2.37 9.53
C VAL A 38 27.06 -3.86 9.26
N LEU A 39 28.02 -4.66 9.75
CA LEU A 39 27.86 -6.11 9.83
C LEU A 39 27.14 -6.49 11.12
N VAL A 40 26.18 -7.40 11.00
CA VAL A 40 25.37 -7.89 12.12
C VAL A 40 25.83 -9.28 12.50
N TYR A 41 26.18 -9.46 13.77
CA TYR A 41 26.63 -10.75 14.32
C TYR A 41 25.72 -11.22 15.46
N GLU A 42 25.49 -12.52 15.51
CA GLU A 42 24.90 -13.21 16.66
C GLU A 42 25.83 -14.34 17.12
N ARG A 43 26.34 -14.26 18.35
CA ARG A 43 27.25 -15.26 18.90
C ARG A 43 28.41 -15.62 17.93
N LYS A 44 29.11 -14.64 17.41
CA LYS A 44 30.21 -14.76 16.41
C LYS A 44 29.78 -15.22 15.00
N ARG A 45 28.49 -15.55 14.76
CA ARG A 45 27.99 -15.88 13.44
C ARG A 45 27.56 -14.60 12.74
N LEU A 46 28.05 -14.38 11.53
CA LEU A 46 27.56 -13.31 10.66
C LEU A 46 26.10 -13.60 10.27
N LEU A 47 25.22 -12.63 10.48
CA LEU A 47 23.85 -12.64 9.99
C LEU A 47 23.73 -11.91 8.64
N GLY A 48 24.61 -10.93 8.38
CA GLY A 48 24.66 -10.21 7.13
C GLY A 48 24.97 -8.73 7.29
N SER A 49 24.79 -7.99 6.20
CA SER A 49 24.95 -6.54 6.13
C SER A 49 23.62 -5.84 6.37
N ALA A 50 23.65 -4.75 7.12
CA ALA A 50 22.49 -3.95 7.49
C ALA A 50 22.77 -2.44 7.40
N VAL A 51 21.72 -1.65 7.23
CA VAL A 51 21.78 -0.20 7.42
C VAL A 51 21.42 0.13 8.87
N TYR A 52 22.13 1.09 9.46
CA TYR A 52 22.06 1.41 10.89
C TYR A 52 21.47 2.80 11.14
N ASN A 53 20.66 2.92 12.19
CA ASN A 53 20.22 4.23 12.70
C ASN A 53 20.20 4.21 14.24
N PRO A 54 21.13 4.93 14.92
CA PRO A 54 21.20 4.96 16.37
C PRO A 54 20.00 5.62 17.05
N PHE A 55 19.17 6.35 16.34
CA PHE A 55 18.00 7.07 16.86
C PHE A 55 16.68 6.34 16.66
N SER A 56 16.62 5.35 15.74
CA SER A 56 15.42 4.57 15.44
C SER A 56 15.22 3.43 16.43
N LEU A 57 13.95 3.07 16.70
CA LEU A 57 13.61 1.83 17.40
C LEU A 57 14.01 0.60 16.58
N ILE A 58 13.95 0.70 15.25
CA ILE A 58 14.51 -0.30 14.32
C ILE A 58 15.96 0.08 14.11
N ARG A 59 16.83 -0.43 15.00
CA ARG A 59 18.25 -0.07 15.10
C ARG A 59 19.06 -0.42 13.87
N ALA A 60 18.76 -1.56 13.25
CA ALA A 60 19.34 -1.94 11.97
C ALA A 60 18.33 -2.68 11.08
N ARG A 61 18.51 -2.54 9.77
CA ARG A 61 17.68 -3.20 8.76
C ARG A 61 18.60 -4.01 7.85
N LEU A 62 18.49 -5.34 7.93
CA LEU A 62 19.26 -6.28 7.09
C LEU A 62 18.83 -6.13 5.63
N TYR A 63 19.79 -5.99 4.71
CA TYR A 63 19.58 -5.98 3.27
C TYR A 63 20.26 -7.13 2.54
N SER A 64 21.26 -7.78 3.16
CA SER A 64 21.93 -8.97 2.65
C SER A 64 22.24 -9.94 3.78
N ASN A 65 22.29 -11.24 3.47
CA ASN A 65 22.75 -12.29 4.39
C ASN A 65 24.28 -12.50 4.30
N ALA A 66 24.98 -11.76 3.49
CA ALA A 66 26.42 -11.79 3.30
C ALA A 66 27.04 -10.42 3.67
N ASP A 67 28.36 -10.36 3.64
CA ASP A 67 29.13 -9.12 3.72
C ASP A 67 29.13 -8.48 2.32
N GLU A 68 28.24 -7.51 2.12
CA GLU A 68 28.05 -6.79 0.86
C GLU A 68 27.93 -5.29 1.10
N GLU A 69 28.49 -4.49 0.19
CA GLU A 69 28.30 -3.05 0.18
C GLU A 69 26.95 -2.65 -0.42
N LEU A 70 26.33 -1.61 0.12
CA LEU A 70 25.10 -1.02 -0.39
C LEU A 70 25.43 0.09 -1.40
N ASP A 71 26.03 -0.31 -2.52
CA ASP A 71 26.42 0.52 -3.64
C ASP A 71 25.38 0.54 -4.77
N GLU A 72 25.65 1.29 -5.84
CA GLU A 72 24.79 1.32 -7.03
C GLU A 72 24.63 -0.06 -7.67
N GLY A 73 25.71 -0.85 -7.72
CA GLY A 73 25.70 -2.19 -8.28
C GLY A 73 24.78 -3.14 -7.51
N PHE A 74 24.81 -3.07 -6.18
CA PHE A 74 23.88 -3.82 -5.32
C PHE A 74 22.44 -3.40 -5.57
N ILE A 75 22.17 -2.10 -5.56
CA ILE A 75 20.81 -1.55 -5.79
C ILE A 75 20.30 -1.99 -7.16
N ARG A 76 21.12 -1.93 -8.20
CA ARG A 76 20.75 -2.38 -9.55
C ARG A 76 20.39 -3.85 -9.61
N ARG A 77 21.20 -4.74 -9.01
CA ARG A 77 20.88 -6.18 -8.92
C ARG A 77 19.54 -6.44 -8.23
N ARG A 78 19.22 -5.67 -7.17
CA ARG A 78 17.92 -5.80 -6.47
C ARG A 78 16.76 -5.30 -7.32
N ILE A 79 16.95 -4.21 -8.08
CA ILE A 79 15.96 -3.71 -9.04
C ILE A 79 15.69 -4.75 -10.14
N GLU A 80 16.74 -5.35 -10.71
CA GLU A 80 16.64 -6.38 -11.75
C GLU A 80 15.88 -7.62 -11.22
N ALA A 81 16.22 -8.10 -10.03
CA ALA A 81 15.54 -9.22 -9.38
C ALA A 81 14.06 -8.91 -9.09
N ALA A 82 13.77 -7.71 -8.58
CA ALA A 82 12.41 -7.25 -8.33
C ALA A 82 11.60 -7.13 -9.64
N LEU A 83 12.19 -6.61 -10.71
CA LEU A 83 11.57 -6.53 -12.02
C LEU A 83 11.24 -7.92 -12.57
N GLN A 84 12.18 -8.87 -12.48
CA GLN A 84 11.93 -10.25 -12.92
C GLN A 84 10.76 -10.86 -12.14
N PHE A 85 10.72 -10.71 -10.80
CA PHE A 85 9.62 -11.18 -9.98
C PHE A 85 8.27 -10.58 -10.41
N ARG A 86 8.20 -9.27 -10.71
CA ARG A 86 6.98 -8.62 -11.18
C ARG A 86 6.55 -9.15 -12.55
N ARG A 87 7.47 -9.33 -13.47
CA ARG A 87 7.18 -9.92 -14.79
C ARG A 87 6.60 -11.32 -14.72
N GLU A 88 7.09 -12.16 -13.79
CA GLU A 88 6.56 -13.50 -13.54
C GLU A 88 5.17 -13.48 -12.90
N ARG A 89 4.93 -12.54 -11.99
CA ARG A 89 3.68 -12.47 -11.19
C ARG A 89 2.58 -11.61 -11.81
N LEU A 90 2.95 -10.71 -12.71
CA LEU A 90 2.09 -9.74 -13.39
C LEU A 90 2.41 -9.72 -14.90
N PRO A 91 2.21 -10.84 -15.61
CA PRO A 91 2.53 -10.90 -17.02
C PRO A 91 1.73 -9.89 -17.82
N GLY A 92 2.42 -9.09 -18.64
CA GLY A 92 1.82 -8.06 -19.51
C GLY A 92 1.48 -6.74 -18.80
N GLU A 93 1.71 -6.61 -17.50
CA GLU A 93 1.56 -5.33 -16.79
C GLU A 93 2.85 -4.52 -16.91
N GLU A 94 2.69 -3.22 -17.21
CA GLU A 94 3.82 -2.28 -17.30
C GLU A 94 3.89 -1.32 -16.11
N ASP A 95 2.77 -1.16 -15.41
CA ASP A 95 2.63 -0.24 -14.28
C ASP A 95 2.40 -1.02 -12.99
N PHE A 96 3.30 -0.87 -12.02
CA PHE A 96 3.27 -1.63 -10.76
C PHE A 96 4.23 -1.04 -9.72
N ARG A 97 4.09 -1.48 -8.46
CA ARG A 97 5.11 -1.29 -7.44
C ARG A 97 6.34 -2.12 -7.77
N LEU A 98 7.41 -1.45 -8.20
CA LEU A 98 8.68 -2.10 -8.58
C LEU A 98 9.45 -2.57 -7.34
N LEU A 99 9.54 -1.73 -6.30
CA LEU A 99 10.25 -2.05 -5.06
C LEU A 99 9.32 -1.87 -3.85
N TYR A 100 9.33 -2.87 -2.98
CA TYR A 100 8.54 -2.90 -1.75
C TYR A 100 9.44 -3.19 -0.53
N GLY A 101 10.33 -2.26 -0.25
CA GLY A 101 11.18 -2.21 0.94
C GLY A 101 11.98 -3.48 1.21
N GLU A 102 11.82 -3.97 2.42
CA GLU A 102 12.48 -5.17 2.94
C GLU A 102 12.19 -6.41 2.09
N SER A 103 11.01 -6.49 1.49
CA SER A 103 10.60 -7.63 0.67
C SER A 103 11.41 -7.78 -0.61
N ASP A 104 11.98 -6.69 -1.10
CA ASP A 104 12.87 -6.69 -2.27
C ASP A 104 14.36 -6.48 -1.87
N GLY A 105 14.66 -6.51 -0.56
CA GLY A 105 16.02 -6.39 -0.02
C GLY A 105 16.61 -4.98 -0.12
N LEU A 106 15.76 -3.96 -0.22
CA LEU A 106 16.11 -2.54 -0.13
C LEU A 106 15.31 -1.89 1.00
N PRO A 107 15.70 -2.10 2.27
CA PRO A 107 14.89 -1.77 3.43
C PRO A 107 14.52 -0.29 3.51
N GLY A 108 13.21 -0.04 3.60
CA GLY A 108 12.70 1.32 3.67
C GLY A 108 12.74 2.07 2.34
N LEU A 109 12.83 1.40 1.19
CA LEU A 109 12.70 1.99 -0.14
C LEU A 109 11.45 1.47 -0.83
N VAL A 110 10.61 2.38 -1.30
CA VAL A 110 9.46 2.07 -2.15
C VAL A 110 9.66 2.76 -3.49
N VAL A 111 9.41 2.04 -4.59
CA VAL A 111 9.43 2.60 -5.94
C VAL A 111 8.22 2.11 -6.71
N ASP A 112 7.40 3.04 -7.18
CA ASP A 112 6.33 2.77 -8.11
C ASP A 112 6.76 3.15 -9.54
N LYS A 113 6.55 2.23 -10.46
CA LYS A 113 6.82 2.39 -11.89
C LYS A 113 5.53 2.75 -12.61
N TYR A 114 5.56 3.84 -13.34
CA TYR A 114 4.50 4.40 -14.16
C TYR A 114 5.03 4.62 -15.58
N GLY A 115 4.99 3.58 -16.42
CA GLY A 115 5.64 3.62 -17.73
C GLY A 115 7.14 3.92 -17.60
N ARG A 116 7.55 5.11 -18.06
CA ARG A 116 8.94 5.62 -18.00
C ARG A 116 9.19 6.55 -16.80
N HIS A 117 8.17 6.77 -15.93
CA HIS A 117 8.27 7.57 -14.72
C HIS A 117 8.38 6.68 -13.49
N PHE A 118 9.20 7.10 -12.53
CA PHE A 118 9.39 6.37 -11.28
C PHE A 118 9.14 7.32 -10.11
N VAL A 119 8.28 6.91 -9.18
CA VAL A 119 8.03 7.65 -7.94
C VAL A 119 8.66 6.88 -6.79
N VAL A 120 9.56 7.56 -6.10
CA VAL A 120 10.39 6.97 -5.04
C VAL A 120 9.98 7.53 -3.69
N GLN A 121 9.93 6.66 -2.67
CA GLN A 121 9.76 7.04 -1.27
C GLN A 121 10.83 6.36 -0.41
N ALA A 122 11.58 7.17 0.36
CA ALA A 122 12.59 6.70 1.30
C ALA A 122 12.08 6.80 2.75
N TYR A 123 11.88 5.64 3.39
CA TYR A 123 11.43 5.50 4.78
C TYR A 123 12.57 5.31 5.78
N SER A 124 13.80 5.16 5.33
CA SER A 124 14.98 4.99 6.16
C SER A 124 16.07 5.99 5.81
N VAL A 125 16.86 6.41 6.82
CA VAL A 125 17.99 7.33 6.63
C VAL A 125 18.95 6.83 5.54
N ALA A 126 19.22 5.53 5.53
CA ALA A 126 20.17 4.97 4.58
C ALA A 126 19.68 5.07 3.12
N MET A 127 18.39 4.88 2.85
CA MET A 127 17.83 5.03 1.51
C MET A 127 17.70 6.52 1.14
N ASP A 128 17.35 7.37 2.09
CA ASP A 128 17.32 8.82 1.89
C ASP A 128 18.67 9.37 1.42
N GLN A 129 19.76 8.92 2.04
CA GLN A 129 21.13 9.30 1.65
C GLN A 129 21.59 8.72 0.30
N ARG A 130 20.87 7.72 -0.25
CA ARG A 130 21.23 7.00 -1.47
C ARG A 130 20.25 7.20 -2.62
N LEU A 131 19.38 8.20 -2.54
CA LEU A 131 18.38 8.45 -3.58
C LEU A 131 19.00 8.71 -4.96
N GLU A 132 20.17 9.37 -5.03
CA GLU A 132 20.91 9.56 -6.28
C GLU A 132 21.42 8.24 -6.85
N LEU A 133 21.90 7.31 -6.00
CA LEU A 133 22.30 5.97 -6.44
C LEU A 133 21.09 5.15 -6.91
N VAL A 134 19.94 5.32 -6.25
CA VAL A 134 18.68 4.69 -6.69
C VAL A 134 18.27 5.21 -8.08
N ALA A 135 18.32 6.52 -8.28
CA ALA A 135 17.98 7.12 -9.57
C ALA A 135 18.96 6.68 -10.68
N ALA A 136 20.25 6.58 -10.37
CA ALA A 136 21.27 6.08 -11.31
C ALA A 136 21.03 4.59 -11.65
N ALA A 137 20.75 3.76 -10.65
CA ALA A 137 20.48 2.34 -10.84
C ALA A 137 19.19 2.10 -11.67
N LEU A 138 18.13 2.90 -11.45
CA LEU A 138 16.90 2.83 -12.27
C LEU A 138 17.21 3.15 -13.74
N ARG A 139 18.01 4.17 -14.01
CA ARG A 139 18.46 4.54 -15.37
C ARG A 139 19.34 3.49 -16.01
N GLY A 140 20.06 2.71 -15.21
CA GLY A 140 20.85 1.57 -15.68
C GLY A 140 20.01 0.37 -16.12
N VAL A 141 18.76 0.28 -15.68
CA VAL A 141 17.84 -0.85 -15.95
C VAL A 141 16.74 -0.47 -16.95
N PHE A 142 16.29 0.80 -16.93
CA PHE A 142 15.13 1.26 -17.70
C PHE A 142 15.46 2.47 -18.58
N ASP A 143 14.65 2.67 -19.61
CA ASP A 143 14.53 3.96 -20.30
C ASP A 143 13.70 4.91 -19.44
N VAL A 144 14.38 5.74 -18.64
CA VAL A 144 13.78 6.60 -17.63
C VAL A 144 13.53 8.00 -18.18
N GLN A 145 12.30 8.49 -18.11
CA GLN A 145 11.95 9.88 -18.40
C GLN A 145 12.11 10.77 -17.17
N ALA A 146 11.61 10.32 -16.00
CA ALA A 146 11.78 11.04 -14.74
C ALA A 146 11.80 10.11 -13.52
N VAL A 147 12.52 10.54 -12.48
CA VAL A 147 12.49 9.98 -11.14
C VAL A 147 12.06 11.09 -10.17
N ILE A 148 10.98 10.87 -9.43
CA ILE A 148 10.35 11.83 -8.53
C ILE A 148 10.43 11.29 -7.12
N GLU A 149 10.92 12.10 -6.19
CA GLU A 149 10.87 11.85 -4.74
C GLU A 149 9.55 12.39 -4.18
N LYS A 150 8.80 11.54 -3.45
CA LYS A 150 7.57 11.94 -2.75
C LYS A 150 7.64 11.54 -1.28
N ASP A 151 8.46 12.22 -0.55
CA ASP A 151 8.83 11.94 0.84
C ASP A 151 8.11 12.84 1.86
N ASN A 152 6.93 13.37 1.50
CA ASN A 152 6.12 14.21 2.35
C ASN A 152 5.10 13.38 3.19
N PHE A 153 5.61 12.50 4.06
CA PHE A 153 4.78 11.68 4.95
C PHE A 153 5.35 11.54 6.36
N ARG A 154 4.46 11.35 7.33
CA ARG A 154 4.77 11.41 8.77
C ARG A 154 5.72 10.32 9.27
N LEU A 155 5.80 9.15 8.61
CA LEU A 155 6.66 8.06 9.09
C LEU A 155 8.14 8.42 9.06
N ARG A 156 8.56 9.39 8.24
CA ARG A 156 9.92 9.91 8.19
C ARG A 156 10.37 10.57 9.52
N ASP A 157 9.42 11.14 10.27
CA ASP A 157 9.71 11.77 11.56
C ASP A 157 10.34 10.77 12.56
N ALA A 158 9.96 9.48 12.48
CA ALA A 158 10.49 8.43 13.34
C ALA A 158 11.94 8.02 13.00
N GLU A 159 12.41 8.35 11.80
CA GLU A 159 13.80 8.15 11.37
C GLU A 159 14.64 9.45 11.51
N GLY A 160 14.04 10.57 11.93
CA GLY A 160 14.70 11.88 12.02
C GLY A 160 14.87 12.56 10.65
N LEU A 161 14.07 12.21 9.66
CA LEU A 161 14.19 12.69 8.27
C LEU A 161 13.25 13.88 8.02
N PRO A 162 13.68 14.89 7.24
CA PRO A 162 12.80 15.97 6.78
C PRO A 162 11.79 15.43 5.77
N ARG A 163 10.61 16.06 5.73
CA ARG A 163 9.63 15.82 4.68
C ARG A 163 9.93 16.69 3.49
N ARG A 164 9.99 16.12 2.29
CA ARG A 164 10.26 16.85 1.06
C ARG A 164 9.70 16.15 -0.16
N GLU A 165 9.61 16.88 -1.25
CA GLU A 165 9.30 16.37 -2.58
C GLU A 165 10.26 17.02 -3.56
N SER A 166 10.81 16.25 -4.49
CA SER A 166 11.78 16.75 -5.46
C SER A 166 11.78 15.91 -6.75
N VAL A 167 12.37 16.45 -7.79
CA VAL A 167 12.70 15.71 -9.00
C VAL A 167 14.16 15.30 -8.89
N LEU A 168 14.42 14.00 -8.78
CA LEU A 168 15.79 13.46 -8.71
C LEU A 168 16.43 13.36 -10.09
N TRP A 169 15.61 13.16 -11.14
CA TRP A 169 16.09 13.04 -12.52
C TRP A 169 15.00 13.40 -13.51
N GLY A 170 15.41 14.03 -14.64
CA GLY A 170 14.58 14.24 -15.82
C GLY A 170 13.45 15.25 -15.64
N GLU A 171 12.48 15.18 -16.54
CA GLU A 171 11.33 16.08 -16.58
C GLU A 171 10.04 15.25 -16.44
N PRO A 172 9.35 15.33 -15.31
CA PRO A 172 8.12 14.56 -15.08
C PRO A 172 6.93 15.16 -15.85
N GLU A 173 6.12 14.29 -16.45
CA GLU A 173 4.77 14.62 -16.84
C GLU A 173 3.88 14.53 -15.59
N PRO A 174 3.20 15.62 -15.17
CA PRO A 174 2.40 15.61 -13.95
C PRO A 174 1.27 14.58 -13.96
N ARG A 175 0.63 14.42 -15.14
CA ARG A 175 -0.48 13.48 -15.34
C ARG A 175 -0.16 12.50 -16.45
N ILE A 176 -0.12 11.23 -16.10
CA ILE A 176 0.16 10.14 -17.02
C ILE A 176 -1.03 9.18 -17.09
N THR A 177 -1.08 8.39 -18.14
CA THR A 177 -2.05 7.31 -18.27
C THR A 177 -1.36 5.99 -18.04
N ILE A 178 -1.87 5.21 -17.08
CA ILE A 178 -1.40 3.86 -16.77
C ILE A 178 -2.44 2.83 -17.20
N SER A 179 -2.02 1.56 -17.23
CA SER A 179 -2.91 0.43 -17.45
C SER A 179 -2.78 -0.59 -16.33
N GLU A 180 -3.91 -1.06 -15.80
CA GLU A 180 -3.97 -2.15 -14.84
C GLU A 180 -5.04 -3.15 -15.29
N SER A 181 -4.64 -4.36 -15.62
CA SER A 181 -5.56 -5.44 -16.05
C SER A 181 -6.51 -5.01 -17.17
N GLY A 182 -5.97 -4.23 -18.12
CA GLY A 182 -6.69 -3.69 -19.27
C GLY A 182 -7.58 -2.47 -18.96
N VAL A 183 -7.57 -1.95 -17.74
CA VAL A 183 -8.27 -0.72 -17.35
C VAL A 183 -7.28 0.43 -17.36
N ARG A 184 -7.65 1.54 -18.01
CA ARG A 184 -6.80 2.72 -18.11
C ARG A 184 -7.15 3.73 -17.03
N TYR A 185 -6.12 4.33 -16.42
CA TYR A 185 -6.29 5.35 -15.41
C TYR A 185 -5.38 6.55 -15.68
N ARG A 186 -5.93 7.75 -15.65
CA ARG A 186 -5.16 8.96 -15.54
C ARG A 186 -4.74 9.15 -14.09
N VAL A 187 -3.46 9.28 -13.86
CA VAL A 187 -2.84 9.36 -12.55
C VAL A 187 -2.02 10.66 -12.46
N ASP A 188 -2.18 11.39 -11.38
CA ASP A 188 -1.32 12.53 -11.06
C ASP A 188 -0.19 12.06 -10.15
N ILE A 189 1.01 11.94 -10.73
CA ILE A 189 2.21 11.44 -10.01
C ILE A 189 2.93 12.54 -9.24
N THR A 190 2.56 13.80 -9.42
CA THR A 190 3.16 14.93 -8.70
C THR A 190 2.28 15.39 -7.53
N ALA A 191 1.01 15.74 -7.76
CA ALA A 191 0.09 16.22 -6.74
C ALA A 191 -0.84 15.15 -6.17
N GLY A 192 -0.87 13.94 -6.74
CA GLY A 192 -1.68 12.82 -6.26
C GLY A 192 -1.27 12.31 -4.87
N GLN A 193 -2.20 11.64 -4.18
CA GLN A 193 -1.93 11.05 -2.86
C GLN A 193 -0.84 9.97 -2.95
N LYS A 194 -0.02 9.84 -1.91
CA LYS A 194 1.12 8.91 -1.84
C LYS A 194 1.99 9.06 -3.10
N THR A 195 2.14 7.99 -3.85
CA THR A 195 2.90 7.94 -5.11
C THR A 195 2.07 8.29 -6.34
N GLY A 196 0.73 8.42 -6.22
CA GLY A 196 -0.21 8.77 -7.29
C GLY A 196 -1.33 7.75 -7.48
N TYR A 197 -1.05 6.45 -7.33
CA TYR A 197 -2.01 5.36 -7.49
C TYR A 197 -1.82 4.26 -6.44
N TYR A 198 -2.85 3.45 -6.21
CA TYR A 198 -2.86 2.37 -5.21
C TYR A 198 -2.82 0.99 -5.90
N PHE A 199 -1.63 0.53 -6.27
CA PHE A 199 -1.44 -0.78 -6.91
C PHE A 199 -1.79 -1.97 -6.01
N ASP A 200 -1.73 -1.78 -4.69
CA ASP A 200 -2.00 -2.82 -3.69
C ASP A 200 -3.40 -3.45 -3.81
N HIS A 201 -4.40 -2.69 -4.26
CA HIS A 201 -5.77 -3.16 -4.46
C HIS A 201 -6.04 -3.88 -5.78
N ARG A 202 -5.07 -4.09 -6.62
CA ARG A 202 -5.19 -4.73 -7.95
C ARG A 202 -6.06 -6.00 -7.94
N LEU A 203 -5.78 -6.93 -7.02
CA LEU A 203 -6.53 -8.18 -6.93
C LEU A 203 -7.96 -7.96 -6.42
N THR A 204 -8.14 -7.06 -5.45
CA THR A 204 -9.45 -6.75 -4.88
C THR A 204 -10.36 -6.07 -5.91
N ARG A 205 -9.81 -5.16 -6.72
CA ARG A 205 -10.54 -4.51 -7.82
C ARG A 205 -11.01 -5.53 -8.87
N ARG A 206 -10.15 -6.50 -9.24
CA ARG A 206 -10.54 -7.57 -10.15
C ARG A 206 -11.69 -8.42 -9.60
N LYS A 207 -11.63 -8.82 -8.33
CA LYS A 207 -12.72 -9.53 -7.65
C LYS A 207 -14.03 -8.71 -7.60
N ALA A 208 -13.94 -7.41 -7.35
CA ALA A 208 -15.10 -6.52 -7.40
C ALA A 208 -15.71 -6.45 -8.81
N ARG A 209 -14.87 -6.41 -9.87
CA ARG A 209 -15.30 -6.48 -11.27
C ARG A 209 -16.06 -7.78 -11.56
N GLU A 210 -15.54 -8.92 -11.11
CA GLU A 210 -16.15 -10.24 -11.28
C GLU A 210 -17.51 -10.36 -10.58
N ALA A 211 -17.65 -9.67 -9.43
CA ALA A 211 -18.87 -9.69 -8.61
C ALA A 211 -19.96 -8.69 -9.07
N ALA A 212 -19.69 -7.81 -10.06
CA ALA A 212 -20.52 -6.63 -10.32
C ALA A 212 -21.70 -6.87 -11.30
N ALA A 213 -21.70 -7.95 -12.09
CA ALA A 213 -22.64 -8.16 -13.18
C ALA A 213 -24.12 -8.00 -12.76
N GLY A 214 -24.85 -7.10 -13.43
CA GLY A 214 -26.26 -6.79 -13.21
C GLY A 214 -26.58 -6.02 -11.91
N ARG A 215 -25.59 -5.74 -11.06
CA ARG A 215 -25.78 -5.12 -9.72
C ARG A 215 -25.73 -3.60 -9.78
N ARG A 216 -26.55 -2.95 -8.98
CA ARG A 216 -26.28 -1.56 -8.56
C ARG A 216 -25.11 -1.59 -7.57
N SER A 217 -24.12 -0.76 -7.80
CA SER A 217 -22.86 -0.79 -7.03
C SER A 217 -22.61 0.54 -6.32
N LEU A 218 -21.99 0.46 -5.14
CA LEU A 218 -21.56 1.63 -4.36
C LEU A 218 -20.06 1.49 -4.05
N ASP A 219 -19.29 2.55 -4.35
CA ASP A 219 -17.87 2.66 -4.04
C ASP A 219 -17.65 3.80 -3.04
N VAL A 220 -17.18 3.48 -1.84
CA VAL A 220 -17.03 4.43 -0.74
C VAL A 220 -15.56 4.64 -0.43
N PHE A 221 -15.13 5.90 -0.37
CA PHE A 221 -13.73 6.34 -0.39
C PHE A 221 -13.09 6.04 -1.74
N SER A 222 -13.79 6.42 -2.80
CA SER A 222 -13.50 5.97 -4.16
C SER A 222 -12.21 6.54 -4.76
N TYR A 223 -11.61 7.57 -4.16
CA TYR A 223 -10.43 8.26 -4.69
C TYR A 223 -10.63 8.58 -6.19
N THR A 224 -9.77 8.09 -7.07
CA THR A 224 -9.87 8.30 -8.53
C THR A 224 -10.75 7.28 -9.25
N GLY A 225 -11.67 6.61 -8.53
CA GLY A 225 -12.75 5.79 -9.05
C GLY A 225 -12.37 4.38 -9.47
N SER A 226 -11.26 3.84 -9.00
CA SER A 226 -10.74 2.57 -9.52
C SER A 226 -11.65 1.36 -9.23
N PHE A 227 -12.30 1.27 -8.06
CA PHE A 227 -13.31 0.24 -7.79
C PHE A 227 -14.59 0.47 -8.59
N ALA A 228 -15.08 1.72 -8.65
CA ALA A 228 -16.28 2.08 -9.42
C ALA A 228 -16.15 1.71 -10.90
N ILE A 229 -15.02 2.04 -11.52
CA ILE A 229 -14.75 1.75 -12.93
C ILE A 229 -14.68 0.24 -13.17
N ASN A 230 -13.99 -0.51 -12.29
CA ASN A 230 -13.94 -1.97 -12.38
C ASN A 230 -15.35 -2.58 -12.23
N ALA A 231 -16.18 -2.11 -11.30
CA ALA A 231 -17.55 -2.57 -11.18
C ALA A 231 -18.37 -2.28 -12.44
N ALA A 232 -18.25 -1.09 -13.03
CA ALA A 232 -18.93 -0.73 -14.27
C ALA A 232 -18.48 -1.59 -15.45
N LEU A 233 -17.17 -1.85 -15.60
CA LEU A 233 -16.61 -2.74 -16.61
C LEU A 233 -17.00 -4.22 -16.38
N GLY A 234 -17.27 -4.61 -15.13
CA GLY A 234 -17.80 -5.91 -14.75
C GLY A 234 -19.30 -6.08 -15.02
N GLY A 235 -19.95 -5.09 -15.62
CA GLY A 235 -21.36 -5.15 -15.98
C GLY A 235 -22.31 -4.69 -14.87
N ALA A 236 -21.84 -3.88 -13.90
CA ALA A 236 -22.75 -3.19 -12.98
C ALA A 236 -23.77 -2.38 -13.78
N SER A 237 -25.06 -2.45 -13.39
CA SER A 237 -26.13 -1.70 -14.03
C SER A 237 -25.99 -0.20 -13.82
N TRP A 238 -25.47 0.18 -12.66
CA TRP A 238 -25.18 1.57 -12.29
C TRP A 238 -24.23 1.58 -11.10
N VAL A 239 -23.37 2.61 -11.02
CA VAL A 239 -22.38 2.76 -9.97
C VAL A 239 -22.46 4.15 -9.38
N LEU A 240 -22.62 4.23 -8.06
CA LEU A 240 -22.45 5.43 -7.27
C LEU A 240 -21.12 5.38 -6.53
N ALA A 241 -20.36 6.46 -6.58
CA ALA A 241 -19.07 6.54 -5.90
C ALA A 241 -18.99 7.84 -5.10
N VAL A 242 -18.36 7.79 -3.92
CA VAL A 242 -18.19 8.97 -3.07
C VAL A 242 -16.78 9.09 -2.54
N ASP A 243 -16.22 10.29 -2.63
CA ASP A 243 -14.96 10.68 -2.00
C ASP A 243 -15.07 12.10 -1.42
N ALA A 244 -14.27 12.41 -0.41
CA ALA A 244 -14.21 13.74 0.17
C ALA A 244 -13.48 14.77 -0.71
N SER A 245 -12.63 14.29 -1.63
CA SER A 245 -11.79 15.11 -2.50
C SER A 245 -12.49 15.41 -3.83
N SER A 246 -12.82 16.67 -4.06
CA SER A 246 -13.38 17.11 -5.37
C SER A 246 -12.40 16.91 -6.52
N ALA A 247 -11.10 17.08 -6.28
CA ALA A 247 -10.07 16.81 -7.28
C ALA A 247 -9.99 15.32 -7.66
N ALA A 248 -10.10 14.42 -6.68
CA ALA A 248 -10.13 12.98 -6.93
C ALA A 248 -11.41 12.59 -7.70
N ALA A 249 -12.56 13.11 -7.32
CA ALA A 249 -13.84 12.86 -8.01
C ALA A 249 -13.81 13.33 -9.47
N ALA A 250 -13.18 14.48 -9.76
CA ALA A 250 -13.01 14.97 -11.13
C ALA A 250 -12.16 13.99 -11.97
N ILE A 251 -11.01 13.53 -11.43
CA ILE A 251 -10.16 12.53 -12.08
C ILE A 251 -10.92 11.20 -12.26
N ALA A 252 -11.76 10.81 -11.29
CA ALA A 252 -12.58 9.61 -11.41
C ALA A 252 -13.56 9.70 -12.59
N GLY A 253 -14.17 10.86 -12.81
CA GLY A 253 -15.01 11.12 -13.98
C GLY A 253 -14.24 11.02 -15.29
N GLU A 254 -13.03 11.61 -15.37
CA GLU A 254 -12.14 11.47 -16.52
C GLU A 254 -11.77 10.00 -16.77
N ASN A 255 -11.48 9.25 -15.72
CA ASN A 255 -11.12 7.83 -15.78
C ASN A 255 -12.31 6.97 -16.25
N ALA A 256 -13.52 7.24 -15.80
CA ALA A 256 -14.71 6.54 -16.25
C ALA A 256 -14.98 6.80 -17.74
N ALA A 257 -14.83 8.04 -18.21
CA ALA A 257 -14.94 8.40 -19.62
C ALA A 257 -13.86 7.71 -20.47
N LEU A 258 -12.60 7.69 -19.99
CA LEU A 258 -11.46 7.03 -20.65
C LEU A 258 -11.70 5.53 -20.91
N ASN A 259 -12.51 4.88 -20.06
CA ASN A 259 -12.87 3.45 -20.17
C ASN A 259 -14.26 3.22 -20.77
N GLY A 260 -14.94 4.25 -21.29
CA GLY A 260 -16.26 4.13 -21.92
C GLY A 260 -17.40 3.77 -20.95
N VAL A 261 -17.25 4.05 -19.66
CA VAL A 261 -18.25 3.75 -18.62
C VAL A 261 -18.79 4.99 -17.91
N GLY A 262 -18.52 6.18 -18.43
CA GLY A 262 -18.89 7.44 -17.80
C GLY A 262 -20.38 7.58 -17.51
N GLU A 263 -21.26 7.14 -18.44
CA GLU A 263 -22.71 7.21 -18.27
C GLU A 263 -23.26 6.29 -17.16
N ARG A 264 -22.50 5.25 -16.79
CA ARG A 264 -22.88 4.31 -15.74
C ARG A 264 -22.32 4.66 -14.36
N CYS A 265 -21.39 5.60 -14.28
CA CYS A 265 -20.71 5.98 -13.05
C CYS A 265 -21.10 7.42 -12.64
N ARG A 266 -21.56 7.58 -11.42
CA ARG A 266 -21.79 8.88 -10.79
C ARG A 266 -20.84 9.07 -9.63
N PHE A 267 -20.09 10.16 -9.64
CA PHE A 267 -19.13 10.52 -8.59
C PHE A 267 -19.64 11.70 -7.79
N GLU A 268 -19.77 11.51 -6.48
CA GLU A 268 -20.23 12.51 -5.52
C GLU A 268 -19.08 12.94 -4.60
N VAL A 269 -19.11 14.22 -4.22
CA VAL A 269 -18.15 14.76 -3.26
C VAL A 269 -18.83 14.89 -1.90
N GLY A 270 -18.31 14.18 -0.89
CA GLY A 270 -18.93 14.22 0.42
C GLY A 270 -18.19 13.42 1.49
N ASN A 271 -18.57 13.67 2.74
CA ASN A 271 -18.12 12.84 3.85
C ASN A 271 -18.84 11.48 3.82
N ALA A 272 -18.08 10.39 3.77
CA ALA A 272 -18.61 9.03 3.64
C ALA A 272 -19.63 8.65 4.73
N PHE A 273 -19.40 9.03 5.99
CA PHE A 273 -20.33 8.70 7.09
C PHE A 273 -21.70 9.37 6.88
N ASN A 274 -21.70 10.66 6.55
CA ASN A 274 -22.92 11.41 6.31
C ASN A 274 -23.65 10.90 5.07
N PHE A 275 -22.90 10.64 4.01
CA PHE A 275 -23.42 10.14 2.74
C PHE A 275 -24.09 8.76 2.90
N LEU A 276 -23.42 7.81 3.58
CA LEU A 276 -24.01 6.50 3.84
C LEU A 276 -25.26 6.59 4.72
N ALA A 277 -25.27 7.49 5.71
CA ALA A 277 -26.45 7.69 6.58
C ALA A 277 -27.62 8.28 5.78
N GLU A 278 -27.37 9.17 4.82
CA GLU A 278 -28.37 9.75 3.93
C GLU A 278 -28.96 8.70 2.99
N LEU A 279 -28.12 7.90 2.33
CA LEU A 279 -28.54 6.78 1.49
C LEU A 279 -29.42 5.77 2.29
N GLY A 280 -29.06 5.52 3.54
CA GLY A 280 -29.87 4.66 4.43
C GLY A 280 -31.26 5.23 4.72
N ARG A 281 -31.37 6.56 4.90
CA ARG A 281 -32.65 7.26 5.12
C ARG A 281 -33.52 7.35 3.87
N SER A 282 -32.90 7.50 2.71
CA SER A 282 -33.60 7.52 1.42
C SER A 282 -34.04 6.14 0.92
N GLY A 283 -33.66 5.07 1.63
CA GLY A 283 -34.06 3.71 1.28
C GLY A 283 -33.26 3.09 0.13
N GLU A 284 -32.14 3.73 -0.29
CA GLU A 284 -31.27 3.20 -1.32
C GLU A 284 -30.68 1.85 -0.97
N ARG A 285 -30.57 0.95 -1.95
CA ARG A 285 -30.00 -0.38 -1.82
C ARG A 285 -29.06 -0.71 -2.97
N PHE A 286 -28.07 -1.56 -2.67
CA PHE A 286 -27.00 -1.94 -3.60
C PHE A 286 -26.74 -3.46 -3.56
N GLY A 287 -26.51 -4.04 -4.72
CA GLY A 287 -26.12 -5.44 -4.85
C GLY A 287 -24.60 -5.64 -4.65
N LEU A 288 -23.79 -4.57 -4.77
CA LEU A 288 -22.35 -4.59 -4.51
C LEU A 288 -21.95 -3.31 -3.77
N VAL A 289 -21.22 -3.44 -2.68
CA VAL A 289 -20.61 -2.30 -1.98
C VAL A 289 -19.12 -2.56 -1.79
N CYS A 290 -18.29 -1.62 -2.23
CA CYS A 290 -16.85 -1.56 -1.96
C CYS A 290 -16.60 -0.46 -0.92
N LEU A 291 -15.95 -0.81 0.19
CA LEU A 291 -15.63 0.10 1.28
C LEU A 291 -14.13 0.02 1.58
N ASP A 292 -13.40 1.08 1.23
CA ASP A 292 -11.95 1.16 1.41
C ASP A 292 -11.54 2.45 2.15
N PRO A 293 -11.83 2.53 3.45
CA PRO A 293 -11.56 3.73 4.23
C PRO A 293 -10.07 3.95 4.43
N PRO A 294 -9.63 5.20 4.65
CA PRO A 294 -8.27 5.50 5.06
C PRO A 294 -7.94 4.82 6.40
N ALA A 295 -6.65 4.64 6.68
CA ALA A 295 -6.20 4.05 7.93
C ALA A 295 -6.68 4.88 9.14
N PHE A 296 -7.70 4.39 9.86
CA PHE A 296 -8.20 5.00 11.08
C PHE A 296 -7.33 4.71 12.31
N ILE A 297 -6.46 3.68 12.24
CA ILE A 297 -5.50 3.31 13.30
C ILE A 297 -4.09 3.54 12.75
N LYS A 298 -3.54 4.74 13.02
CA LYS A 298 -2.17 5.12 12.60
C LYS A 298 -1.12 4.87 13.67
N ALA A 299 -1.56 4.65 14.92
CA ALA A 299 -0.70 4.36 16.06
C ALA A 299 -1.49 3.55 17.10
N GLN A 300 -0.79 2.79 17.94
CA GLN A 300 -1.41 1.95 18.97
C GLN A 300 -2.36 2.73 19.91
N ARG A 301 -2.03 3.98 20.25
CA ARG A 301 -2.88 4.85 21.08
C ARG A 301 -4.21 5.23 20.42
N GLU A 302 -4.33 5.17 19.10
CA GLU A 302 -5.53 5.51 18.33
C GLU A 302 -6.46 4.31 18.11
N ARG A 303 -6.04 3.11 18.57
CA ARG A 303 -6.71 1.84 18.24
C ARG A 303 -8.19 1.81 18.63
N THR A 304 -8.53 2.20 19.84
CA THR A 304 -9.93 2.17 20.34
C THR A 304 -10.85 3.10 19.53
N GLY A 305 -10.37 4.32 19.22
CA GLY A 305 -11.11 5.28 18.40
C GLY A 305 -11.24 4.81 16.95
N GLY A 306 -10.15 4.29 16.38
CA GLY A 306 -10.15 3.79 15.02
C GLY A 306 -11.04 2.57 14.81
N LEU A 307 -11.05 1.61 15.75
CA LEU A 307 -11.97 0.46 15.71
C LEU A 307 -13.44 0.90 15.75
N ARG A 308 -13.78 1.91 16.55
CA ARG A 308 -15.15 2.48 16.54
C ARG A 308 -15.50 3.09 15.18
N GLY A 309 -14.57 3.84 14.57
CA GLY A 309 -14.76 4.41 13.24
C GLY A 309 -14.97 3.34 12.17
N TYR A 310 -14.13 2.29 12.17
CA TYR A 310 -14.31 1.14 11.27
C TYR A 310 -15.65 0.45 11.47
N ARG A 311 -16.04 0.14 12.73
CA ARG A 311 -17.33 -0.50 13.05
C ARG A 311 -18.50 0.35 12.54
N GLN A 312 -18.50 1.65 12.80
CA GLN A 312 -19.55 2.56 12.40
C GLN A 312 -19.71 2.62 10.87
N VAL A 313 -18.62 2.84 10.11
CA VAL A 313 -18.69 2.97 8.65
C VAL A 313 -19.10 1.65 8.00
N ASN A 314 -18.60 0.51 8.51
CA ASN A 314 -19.01 -0.81 8.05
C ASN A 314 -20.50 -1.07 8.32
N ALA A 315 -21.00 -0.77 9.49
CA ALA A 315 -22.43 -0.95 9.83
C ALA A 315 -23.34 -0.10 8.93
N LEU A 316 -22.95 1.15 8.65
CA LEU A 316 -23.70 2.02 7.72
C LEU A 316 -23.74 1.41 6.32
N ALA A 317 -22.59 0.97 5.79
CA ALA A 317 -22.49 0.36 4.47
C ALA A 317 -23.27 -0.97 4.38
N MET A 318 -23.18 -1.84 5.40
CA MET A 318 -23.87 -3.12 5.47
C MET A 318 -25.40 -2.99 5.43
N ARG A 319 -25.97 -1.90 6.00
CA ARG A 319 -27.42 -1.61 5.92
C ARG A 319 -27.92 -1.36 4.51
N LEU A 320 -27.04 -0.88 3.60
CA LEU A 320 -27.39 -0.54 2.23
C LEU A 320 -27.40 -1.75 1.28
N LEU A 321 -26.98 -2.93 1.74
CA LEU A 321 -26.91 -4.10 0.89
C LEU A 321 -28.30 -4.74 0.69
N GLU A 322 -28.54 -5.20 -0.54
CA GLU A 322 -29.67 -6.08 -0.87
C GLU A 322 -29.46 -7.48 -0.30
N PRO A 323 -30.52 -8.29 -0.11
CA PRO A 323 -30.38 -9.73 0.14
C PRO A 323 -29.52 -10.38 -0.94
N GLY A 324 -28.52 -11.19 -0.57
CA GLY A 324 -27.56 -11.78 -1.50
C GLY A 324 -26.52 -10.81 -2.07
N GLY A 325 -26.52 -9.55 -1.60
CA GLY A 325 -25.55 -8.53 -2.00
C GLY A 325 -24.13 -8.86 -1.53
N ILE A 326 -23.14 -8.35 -2.24
CA ILE A 326 -21.71 -8.58 -1.97
C ILE A 326 -21.09 -7.34 -1.34
N PHE A 327 -20.29 -7.54 -0.32
CA PHE A 327 -19.60 -6.49 0.42
C PHE A 327 -18.11 -6.71 0.45
N PHE A 328 -17.35 -5.75 -0.04
CA PHE A 328 -15.90 -5.67 0.10
C PHE A 328 -15.57 -4.68 1.20
N SER A 329 -14.99 -5.15 2.29
CA SER A 329 -14.52 -4.30 3.40
C SER A 329 -13.03 -4.40 3.53
N SER A 330 -12.34 -3.28 3.28
CA SER A 330 -10.88 -3.18 3.29
C SER A 330 -10.35 -2.40 4.49
N SER A 331 -9.10 -2.65 4.84
CA SER A 331 -8.32 -1.85 5.78
C SER A 331 -6.83 -1.92 5.43
N CYS A 332 -6.20 -0.75 5.33
CA CYS A 332 -4.74 -0.59 5.21
C CYS A 332 -4.07 -0.24 6.55
N SER A 333 -4.75 -0.37 7.68
CA SER A 333 -4.18 -0.12 9.01
C SER A 333 -3.25 -1.23 9.45
N HIS A 334 -1.95 -0.94 9.60
CA HIS A 334 -0.94 -1.90 10.11
C HIS A 334 -1.29 -2.48 11.50
N TYR A 335 -2.02 -1.73 12.33
CA TYR A 335 -2.43 -2.13 13.68
C TYR A 335 -3.79 -2.82 13.74
N LEU A 336 -4.38 -3.22 12.61
CA LEU A 336 -5.64 -3.97 12.56
C LEU A 336 -5.40 -5.34 11.91
N PHE A 337 -5.22 -6.37 12.73
CA PHE A 337 -4.96 -7.73 12.28
C PHE A 337 -6.24 -8.44 11.83
N TRP A 338 -6.09 -9.57 11.11
CA TRP A 338 -7.20 -10.33 10.54
C TRP A 338 -8.29 -10.68 11.55
N GLN A 339 -7.92 -11.18 12.74
CA GLN A 339 -8.89 -11.57 13.76
C GLN A 339 -9.65 -10.35 14.31
N GLU A 340 -8.95 -9.26 14.57
CA GLU A 340 -9.57 -8.03 15.07
C GLU A 340 -10.48 -7.38 14.03
N MET A 341 -10.11 -7.43 12.76
CA MET A 341 -10.97 -6.98 11.67
C MET A 341 -12.24 -7.85 11.57
N LEU A 342 -12.10 -9.17 11.72
CA LEU A 342 -13.24 -10.08 11.76
C LEU A 342 -14.18 -9.76 12.93
N ASP A 343 -13.64 -9.59 14.14
CA ASP A 343 -14.44 -9.28 15.34
C ASP A 343 -15.16 -7.93 15.17
N MET A 344 -14.50 -6.94 14.59
CA MET A 344 -15.08 -5.63 14.26
C MET A 344 -16.22 -5.78 13.24
N LEU A 345 -16.04 -6.59 12.18
CA LEU A 345 -17.06 -6.83 11.16
C LEU A 345 -18.27 -7.59 11.72
N VAL A 346 -18.07 -8.56 12.62
CA VAL A 346 -19.15 -9.25 13.33
C VAL A 346 -19.97 -8.24 14.15
N ALA A 347 -19.30 -7.35 14.88
CA ALA A 347 -20.00 -6.31 15.65
C ALA A 347 -20.74 -5.32 14.72
N ALA A 348 -20.15 -4.92 13.59
CA ALA A 348 -20.79 -4.05 12.61
C ALA A 348 -22.03 -4.71 11.96
N ALA A 349 -21.97 -6.00 11.66
CA ALA A 349 -23.09 -6.79 11.15
C ALA A 349 -24.25 -6.84 12.14
N GLY A 350 -23.95 -7.04 13.43
CA GLY A 350 -24.92 -6.95 14.53
C GLY A 350 -25.61 -5.57 14.60
N ASP A 351 -24.83 -4.48 14.52
CA ASP A 351 -25.36 -3.11 14.49
C ASP A 351 -26.21 -2.84 13.23
N ALA A 352 -25.90 -3.49 12.13
CA ALA A 352 -26.66 -3.40 10.89
C ALA A 352 -27.94 -4.26 10.89
N GLY A 353 -28.10 -5.18 11.84
CA GLY A 353 -29.19 -6.18 11.87
C GLY A 353 -29.11 -7.15 10.69
N ARG A 354 -27.90 -7.53 10.26
CA ARG A 354 -27.63 -8.37 9.10
C ARG A 354 -26.72 -9.53 9.44
N SER A 355 -26.81 -10.63 8.71
CA SER A 355 -25.87 -11.74 8.78
C SER A 355 -25.14 -11.90 7.46
N PHE A 356 -23.91 -12.40 7.52
CA PHE A 356 -23.03 -12.51 6.36
C PHE A 356 -22.30 -13.85 6.33
N THR A 357 -22.10 -14.35 5.13
CA THR A 357 -21.17 -15.43 4.82
C THR A 357 -19.85 -14.83 4.28
N ILE A 358 -18.72 -15.29 4.79
CA ILE A 358 -17.40 -14.93 4.23
C ILE A 358 -17.21 -15.72 2.94
N LEU A 359 -17.06 -15.03 1.82
CA LEU A 359 -16.76 -15.65 0.53
C LEU A 359 -15.25 -15.77 0.32
N ASP A 360 -14.49 -14.74 0.75
CA ASP A 360 -13.06 -14.69 0.48
C ASP A 360 -12.35 -13.73 1.44
N ARG A 361 -11.01 -13.84 1.49
CA ARG A 361 -10.09 -12.91 2.11
C ARG A 361 -9.04 -12.51 1.09
N ALA A 362 -8.89 -11.22 0.82
CA ALA A 362 -7.90 -10.70 -0.10
C ALA A 362 -6.87 -9.85 0.64
N THR A 363 -5.65 -9.86 0.15
CA THR A 363 -4.55 -9.03 0.62
C THR A 363 -4.00 -8.21 -0.54
N GLN A 364 -2.88 -7.53 -0.33
CA GLN A 364 -2.22 -6.72 -1.36
C GLN A 364 -1.85 -7.53 -2.61
N GLY A 365 -1.70 -6.81 -3.73
CA GLY A 365 -1.33 -7.38 -5.02
C GLY A 365 0.06 -8.04 -5.02
N PRO A 366 0.36 -8.88 -6.01
CA PRO A 366 1.63 -9.63 -6.08
C PRO A 366 2.86 -8.73 -6.28
N ASP A 367 2.70 -7.47 -6.64
CA ASP A 367 3.74 -6.45 -6.66
C ASP A 367 4.09 -5.90 -5.26
N HIS A 368 3.39 -6.36 -4.23
CA HIS A 368 3.67 -6.07 -2.82
C HIS A 368 3.97 -7.39 -2.08
N PRO A 369 5.12 -8.04 -2.35
CA PRO A 369 5.41 -9.36 -1.79
C PRO A 369 5.48 -9.35 -0.27
N VAL A 370 4.96 -10.40 0.36
CA VAL A 370 4.97 -10.60 1.81
C VAL A 370 6.10 -11.56 2.18
N LEU A 371 6.99 -11.13 3.07
CA LEU A 371 8.04 -11.99 3.60
C LEU A 371 7.50 -12.89 4.71
N LEU A 372 7.76 -14.20 4.60
CA LEU A 372 7.38 -15.16 5.63
C LEU A 372 7.96 -14.81 7.01
N SER A 373 9.18 -14.29 7.03
CA SER A 373 9.89 -13.88 8.26
C SER A 373 9.48 -12.50 8.78
N MET A 374 8.63 -11.78 8.05
CA MET A 374 8.25 -10.41 8.35
C MET A 374 6.75 -10.17 8.09
N PRO A 375 5.88 -10.60 9.03
CA PRO A 375 4.42 -10.42 8.91
C PRO A 375 3.99 -8.95 8.73
N GLU A 376 4.80 -8.00 9.18
CA GLU A 376 4.58 -6.55 9.02
C GLU A 376 4.57 -6.10 7.54
N SER A 377 5.12 -6.92 6.63
CA SER A 377 5.03 -6.67 5.19
C SER A 377 3.62 -6.91 4.63
N GLU A 378 2.72 -7.61 5.35
CA GLU A 378 1.30 -7.70 5.04
C GLU A 378 0.53 -6.59 5.79
N TYR A 379 -0.05 -5.65 5.05
CA TYR A 379 -0.78 -4.53 5.67
C TYR A 379 -2.20 -4.34 5.15
N LEU A 380 -2.48 -4.77 3.92
CA LEU A 380 -3.82 -4.67 3.34
C LEU A 380 -4.63 -5.93 3.64
N ARG A 381 -5.82 -5.74 4.19
CA ARG A 381 -6.78 -6.81 4.47
C ARG A 381 -8.13 -6.43 3.89
N CYS A 382 -8.73 -7.37 3.17
CA CYS A 382 -10.08 -7.20 2.66
C CYS A 382 -10.89 -8.48 2.89
N PHE A 383 -12.06 -8.35 3.52
CA PHE A 383 -13.05 -9.41 3.56
C PHE A 383 -14.07 -9.21 2.44
N VAL A 384 -14.33 -10.27 1.71
CA VAL A 384 -15.42 -10.35 0.73
C VAL A 384 -16.56 -11.13 1.37
N LEU A 385 -17.67 -10.46 1.60
CA LEU A 385 -18.82 -10.98 2.36
C LEU A 385 -20.06 -11.02 1.47
N ARG A 386 -20.97 -11.95 1.75
CA ARG A 386 -22.29 -12.00 1.13
C ARG A 386 -23.38 -11.92 2.20
N VAL A 387 -24.35 -11.06 1.97
CA VAL A 387 -25.54 -10.97 2.82
C VAL A 387 -26.35 -12.28 2.70
N ASN A 388 -26.76 -12.83 3.86
CA ASN A 388 -27.62 -14.00 3.93
C ASN A 388 -29.09 -13.62 3.80
#